data_c124e3faa27db638171a3a32925df9a7
#
_entry.id   c124e3faa27db638171a3a32925df9a7
#
_cell.length_a   1.000
_cell.length_b   1.000
_cell.length_c   1.000
_cell.angle_alpha   90.00
_cell.angle_beta   90.00
_cell.angle_gamma   90.00
#
_symmetry.space_group_name_H-M   'P 1'
#
loop_
_entity.id
_entity.type
_entity.pdbx_description
1 polymer ?
#
loop_
_entity_poly.entity_id
_entity_poly.type
_entity_poly.pdbx_seq_one_letter_code
_entity_poly.pdbx_strand_id
1 'polypeptide(L)'
;FNIQNSNTIENKILFKIDNEIITTIDIYDEIKFLRVFNPEINNLEDAELFEISKNSILRDRIKKIEILEFVKELKVQDKFLLNLIKNKYSKTNIDTLQDFRIYLKKNNLDFNNVNEKLTIELIWNDLIYQKFNKKISIDRDKIKKELLQNSKKERQKEFLLSEIVFTENE
;
A
#
# COMPACT_ATOMS: atom_id res chain seq x y z
N PHE A 1 30.39 -30.31 13.15
CA PHE A 1 29.98 -29.56 11.93
C PHE A 1 28.45 -29.51 11.93
N ASN A 2 27.88 -28.37 12.31
CA ASN A 2 26.46 -28.09 12.14
C ASN A 2 26.23 -27.60 10.70
N ILE A 3 25.69 -28.46 9.86
CA ILE A 3 25.15 -28.08 8.56
C ILE A 3 23.82 -27.39 8.87
N GLN A 4 23.82 -26.07 8.90
CA GLN A 4 22.59 -25.30 8.81
C GLN A 4 21.98 -25.58 7.43
N ASN A 5 20.85 -26.29 7.41
CA ASN A 5 20.02 -26.37 6.22
C ASN A 5 19.57 -24.95 5.86
N SER A 6 20.30 -24.28 4.98
CA SER A 6 19.80 -23.10 4.31
C SER A 6 18.69 -23.59 3.39
N ASN A 7 17.43 -23.35 3.75
CA ASN A 7 16.31 -23.51 2.84
C ASN A 7 16.51 -22.49 1.71
N THR A 8 17.20 -22.91 0.68
CA THR A 8 17.30 -22.14 -0.58
C THR A 8 15.90 -22.17 -1.20
N ILE A 9 15.27 -20.99 -1.25
CA ILE A 9 14.01 -20.82 -1.97
C ILE A 9 14.28 -21.14 -3.44
N GLU A 10 13.67 -22.21 -3.93
CA GLU A 10 13.78 -22.57 -5.34
C GLU A 10 13.04 -21.52 -6.18
N ASN A 11 13.79 -20.84 -7.06
CA ASN A 11 13.20 -19.83 -7.93
C ASN A 11 12.45 -20.49 -9.09
N LYS A 12 11.12 -20.48 -9.05
CA LYS A 12 10.24 -21.02 -10.07
C LYS A 12 9.41 -19.92 -10.72
N ILE A 13 9.18 -20.03 -12.01
CA ILE A 13 8.18 -19.22 -12.70
C ILE A 13 6.79 -19.70 -12.26
N LEU A 14 6.01 -18.80 -11.66
CA LEU A 14 4.66 -19.08 -11.20
C LEU A 14 3.62 -18.67 -12.23
N PHE A 15 3.83 -17.50 -12.86
CA PHE A 15 2.89 -16.92 -13.81
C PHE A 15 3.64 -16.21 -14.95
N LYS A 16 3.00 -16.15 -16.11
CA LYS A 16 3.38 -15.31 -17.23
C LYS A 16 2.16 -14.49 -17.64
N ILE A 17 2.32 -13.18 -17.73
CA ILE A 17 1.28 -12.26 -18.20
C ILE A 17 1.90 -11.43 -19.30
N ASP A 18 1.49 -11.64 -20.53
CA ASP A 18 2.11 -11.04 -21.71
C ASP A 18 3.64 -11.26 -21.71
N ASN A 19 4.44 -10.21 -21.61
CA ASN A 19 5.91 -10.27 -21.53
C ASN A 19 6.45 -10.25 -20.10
N GLU A 20 5.59 -10.12 -19.09
CA GLU A 20 5.98 -10.09 -17.67
C GLU A 20 5.96 -11.52 -17.09
N ILE A 21 7.02 -11.85 -16.34
CA ILE A 21 7.17 -13.13 -15.64
C ILE A 21 7.12 -12.84 -14.14
N ILE A 22 6.38 -13.65 -13.39
CA ILE A 22 6.32 -13.61 -11.93
C ILE A 22 6.89 -14.91 -11.40
N THR A 23 7.86 -14.78 -10.51
CA THR A 23 8.60 -15.89 -9.91
C THR A 23 8.28 -16.05 -8.42
N THR A 24 8.74 -17.14 -7.85
CA THR A 24 8.67 -17.37 -6.39
C THR A 24 9.38 -16.25 -5.63
N ILE A 25 10.52 -15.77 -6.13
CA ILE A 25 11.29 -14.68 -5.48
C ILE A 25 10.46 -13.39 -5.46
N ASP A 26 9.77 -13.04 -6.55
CA ASP A 26 8.91 -11.85 -6.59
C ASP A 26 7.84 -11.89 -5.50
N ILE A 27 7.22 -13.06 -5.28
CA ILE A 27 6.22 -13.23 -4.22
C ILE A 27 6.85 -13.00 -2.83
N TYR A 28 8.03 -13.56 -2.57
CA TYR A 28 8.69 -13.38 -1.28
C TYR A 28 9.14 -11.94 -1.04
N ASP A 29 9.58 -11.23 -2.07
CA ASP A 29 9.93 -9.81 -1.97
C ASP A 29 8.68 -8.96 -1.72
N GLU A 30 7.55 -9.32 -2.33
CA GLU A 30 6.26 -8.67 -2.05
C GLU A 30 5.79 -8.92 -0.61
N ILE A 31 5.93 -10.14 -0.09
CA ILE A 31 5.63 -10.45 1.33
C ILE A 31 6.46 -9.55 2.25
N LYS A 32 7.77 -9.42 2.00
CA LYS A 32 8.64 -8.53 2.78
C LYS A 32 8.17 -7.09 2.70
N PHE A 33 7.86 -6.60 1.49
CA PHE A 33 7.35 -5.25 1.29
C PHE A 33 6.04 -5.02 2.07
N LEU A 34 5.08 -5.91 1.93
CA LEU A 34 3.80 -5.80 2.61
C LEU A 34 3.96 -5.82 4.14
N ARG A 35 4.79 -6.69 4.69
CA ARG A 35 5.07 -6.77 6.14
C ARG A 35 5.68 -5.50 6.70
N VAL A 36 6.58 -4.86 5.96
CA VAL A 36 7.24 -3.61 6.39
C VAL A 36 6.25 -2.44 6.42
N PHE A 37 5.36 -2.36 5.44
CA PHE A 37 4.46 -1.22 5.28
C PHE A 37 3.05 -1.45 5.84
N ASN A 38 2.70 -2.68 6.15
CA ASN A 38 1.43 -3.04 6.76
C ASN A 38 1.64 -4.08 7.89
N PRO A 39 1.99 -3.63 9.10
CA PRO A 39 2.28 -4.53 10.21
C PRO A 39 1.11 -5.45 10.61
N GLU A 40 -0.13 -5.08 10.27
CA GLU A 40 -1.33 -5.87 10.62
C GLU A 40 -1.34 -7.25 9.96
N ILE A 41 -0.69 -7.38 8.79
CA ILE A 41 -0.60 -8.67 8.09
C ILE A 41 0.38 -9.66 8.71
N ASN A 42 1.19 -9.23 9.69
CA ASN A 42 2.15 -10.12 10.37
C ASN A 42 1.46 -11.25 11.15
N ASN A 43 0.17 -11.11 11.43
CA ASN A 43 -0.63 -12.11 12.14
C ASN A 43 -1.29 -13.14 11.20
N LEU A 44 -1.15 -12.97 9.88
CA LEU A 44 -1.73 -13.88 8.89
C LEU A 44 -0.84 -15.12 8.71
N GLU A 45 -1.47 -16.23 8.32
CA GLU A 45 -0.77 -17.46 7.97
C GLU A 45 0.03 -17.29 6.65
N ASP A 46 1.10 -18.05 6.51
CA ASP A 46 1.99 -17.95 5.33
C ASP A 46 1.25 -18.23 4.01
N ALA A 47 0.28 -19.13 4.00
CA ALA A 47 -0.54 -19.44 2.82
C ALA A 47 -1.41 -18.23 2.41
N GLU A 48 -1.99 -17.52 3.38
CA GLU A 48 -2.80 -16.32 3.15
C GLU A 48 -1.92 -15.16 2.65
N LEU A 49 -0.76 -14.95 3.29
CA LEU A 49 0.22 -13.96 2.86
C LEU A 49 0.70 -14.22 1.42
N PHE A 50 0.91 -15.49 1.07
CA PHE A 50 1.30 -15.87 -0.29
C PHE A 50 0.22 -15.46 -1.30
N GLU A 51 -1.05 -15.75 -1.04
CA GLU A 51 -2.15 -15.40 -1.94
C GLU A 51 -2.36 -13.88 -2.04
N ILE A 52 -2.26 -13.15 -0.93
CA ILE A 52 -2.33 -11.68 -0.92
C ILE A 52 -1.21 -11.09 -1.77
N SER A 53 0.03 -11.57 -1.58
CA SER A 53 1.20 -11.07 -2.30
C SER A 53 1.15 -11.41 -3.78
N LYS A 54 0.72 -12.61 -4.13
CA LYS A 54 0.46 -13.02 -5.51
C LYS A 54 -0.52 -12.07 -6.20
N ASN A 55 -1.67 -11.81 -5.56
CA ASN A 55 -2.68 -10.93 -6.12
C ASN A 55 -2.21 -9.46 -6.19
N SER A 56 -1.35 -9.02 -5.27
CA SER A 56 -0.74 -7.70 -5.30
C SER A 56 0.17 -7.53 -6.53
N ILE A 57 1.10 -8.48 -6.73
CA ILE A 57 2.01 -8.44 -7.88
C ILE A 57 1.25 -8.55 -9.21
N LEU A 58 0.27 -9.45 -9.29
CA LEU A 58 -0.55 -9.60 -10.50
C LEU A 58 -1.19 -8.26 -10.89
N ARG A 59 -1.78 -7.56 -9.94
CA ARG A 59 -2.36 -6.22 -10.17
C ARG A 59 -1.32 -5.20 -10.63
N ASP A 60 -0.15 -5.20 -10.01
CA ASP A 60 0.91 -4.25 -10.38
C ASP A 60 1.45 -4.53 -11.79
N ARG A 61 1.61 -5.80 -12.18
CA ARG A 61 2.03 -6.18 -13.55
C ARG A 61 0.96 -5.80 -14.59
N ILE A 62 -0.32 -6.04 -14.32
CA ILE A 62 -1.41 -5.62 -15.20
C ILE A 62 -1.42 -4.10 -15.36
N LYS A 63 -1.32 -3.34 -14.24
CA LYS A 63 -1.23 -1.88 -14.31
C LYS A 63 -0.04 -1.41 -15.13
N LYS A 64 1.13 -2.03 -14.96
CA LYS A 64 2.34 -1.71 -15.71
C LYS A 64 2.13 -1.90 -17.20
N ILE A 65 1.57 -3.03 -17.64
CA ILE A 65 1.26 -3.32 -19.03
C ILE A 65 0.33 -2.25 -19.60
N GLU A 66 -0.78 -1.99 -18.93
CA GLU A 66 -1.75 -0.96 -19.36
C GLU A 66 -1.13 0.45 -19.43
N ILE A 67 -0.31 0.82 -18.46
CA ILE A 67 0.36 2.14 -18.43
C ILE A 67 1.29 2.28 -19.63
N LEU A 68 2.05 1.26 -19.96
CA LEU A 68 3.03 1.30 -21.06
C LEU A 68 2.39 1.41 -22.45
N GLU A 69 1.09 1.20 -22.59
CA GLU A 69 0.34 1.56 -23.80
C GLU A 69 0.19 3.07 -23.98
N PHE A 70 0.25 3.85 -22.91
CA PHE A 70 0.03 5.30 -22.91
C PHE A 70 1.30 6.12 -22.69
N VAL A 71 2.29 5.57 -22.00
CA VAL A 71 3.57 6.25 -21.71
C VAL A 71 4.74 5.41 -22.22
N LYS A 72 5.81 6.09 -22.65
CA LYS A 72 7.01 5.42 -23.17
C LYS A 72 7.90 4.84 -22.07
N GLU A 73 7.87 5.41 -20.88
CA GLU A 73 8.70 5.02 -19.74
C GLU A 73 7.96 5.24 -18.41
N LEU A 74 8.30 4.42 -17.43
CA LEU A 74 7.80 4.57 -16.07
C LEU A 74 8.68 5.58 -15.32
N LYS A 75 8.31 6.85 -15.36
CA LYS A 75 9.04 7.92 -14.70
C LYS A 75 8.12 8.97 -14.12
N VAL A 76 8.40 9.34 -12.87
CA VAL A 76 7.72 10.42 -12.16
C VAL A 76 8.76 11.36 -11.55
N GLN A 77 8.37 12.59 -11.27
CA GLN A 77 9.25 13.53 -10.57
C GLN A 77 9.35 13.15 -9.09
N ASP A 78 10.55 13.28 -8.53
CA ASP A 78 10.86 12.94 -7.14
C ASP A 78 9.90 13.56 -6.11
N LYS A 79 9.43 14.78 -6.38
CA LYS A 79 8.47 15.46 -5.49
C LYS A 79 7.13 14.71 -5.36
N PHE A 80 6.63 14.11 -6.44
CA PHE A 80 5.37 13.35 -6.42
C PHE A 80 5.56 12.02 -5.71
N LEU A 81 6.69 11.36 -5.95
CA LEU A 81 7.07 10.15 -5.25
C LEU A 81 7.19 10.40 -3.74
N LEU A 82 7.90 11.47 -3.35
CA LEU A 82 8.05 11.83 -1.94
C LEU A 82 6.71 12.16 -1.28
N ASN A 83 5.82 12.86 -1.97
CA ASN A 83 4.49 13.17 -1.46
C ASN A 83 3.66 11.88 -1.26
N LEU A 84 3.73 10.93 -2.20
CA LEU A 84 3.06 9.64 -2.05
C LEU A 84 3.60 8.89 -0.82
N ILE A 85 4.93 8.84 -0.66
CA ILE A 85 5.58 8.18 0.48
C ILE A 85 5.13 8.80 1.80
N LYS A 86 5.16 10.14 1.92
CA LYS A 86 4.74 10.85 3.14
C LYS A 86 3.28 10.60 3.48
N ASN A 87 2.40 10.60 2.49
CA ASN A 87 0.97 10.39 2.70
C ASN A 87 0.65 8.93 3.06
N LYS A 88 1.25 7.98 2.33
CA LYS A 88 0.95 6.56 2.48
C LYS A 88 1.63 5.94 3.69
N TYR A 89 2.84 6.42 4.02
CA TYR A 89 3.69 5.88 5.09
C TYR A 89 4.02 6.91 6.16
N SER A 90 3.04 7.72 6.53
CA SER A 90 3.18 8.84 7.49
C SER A 90 3.77 8.44 8.86
N LYS A 91 3.64 7.16 9.25
CA LYS A 91 4.18 6.63 10.51
C LYS A 91 5.70 6.35 10.48
N THR A 92 6.36 6.51 9.32
CA THR A 92 7.77 6.13 9.14
C THR A 92 8.77 7.28 9.33
N ASN A 93 8.30 8.53 9.54
CA ASN A 93 9.14 9.74 9.70
C ASN A 93 10.14 9.93 8.54
N ILE A 94 9.71 9.70 7.29
CA ILE A 94 10.52 9.86 6.09
C ILE A 94 10.27 11.25 5.51
N ASP A 95 11.30 12.11 5.52
CA ASP A 95 11.21 13.46 5.01
C ASP A 95 11.85 13.67 3.64
N THR A 96 12.81 12.83 3.28
CA THR A 96 13.52 12.87 2.01
C THR A 96 13.56 11.51 1.32
N LEU A 97 13.85 11.48 0.03
CA LEU A 97 14.09 10.21 -0.68
C LEU A 97 15.33 9.47 -0.17
N GLN A 98 16.30 10.21 0.40
CA GLN A 98 17.46 9.59 1.02
C GLN A 98 17.07 8.85 2.31
N ASP A 99 16.21 9.44 3.15
CA ASP A 99 15.68 8.76 4.32
C ASP A 99 14.91 7.50 3.93
N PHE A 100 14.15 7.60 2.83
CA PHE A 100 13.42 6.44 2.29
C PHE A 100 14.37 5.32 1.85
N ARG A 101 15.46 5.65 1.14
CA ARG A 101 16.49 4.67 0.78
C ARG A 101 17.11 3.99 2.00
N ILE A 102 17.45 4.77 3.03
CA ILE A 102 18.00 4.24 4.28
C ILE A 102 16.99 3.33 4.97
N TYR A 103 15.72 3.76 5.02
CA TYR A 103 14.62 2.97 5.60
C TYR A 103 14.44 1.63 4.90
N LEU A 104 14.40 1.62 3.57
CA LEU A 104 14.26 0.40 2.77
C LEU A 104 15.45 -0.53 2.98
N LYS A 105 16.68 0.01 2.94
CA LYS A 105 17.90 -0.77 3.18
C LYS A 105 17.91 -1.42 4.57
N LYS A 106 17.48 -0.69 5.60
CA LYS A 106 17.36 -1.21 6.98
C LYS A 106 16.37 -2.39 7.06
N ASN A 107 15.36 -2.41 6.20
CA ASN A 107 14.33 -3.45 6.15
C ASN A 107 14.61 -4.51 5.06
N ASN A 108 15.82 -4.55 4.48
CA ASN A 108 16.22 -5.48 3.41
C ASN A 108 15.29 -5.42 2.17
N LEU A 109 14.80 -4.22 1.84
CA LEU A 109 14.02 -3.95 0.62
C LEU A 109 14.88 -3.26 -0.42
N ASP A 110 14.76 -3.70 -1.68
CA ASP A 110 15.43 -3.05 -2.81
C ASP A 110 14.70 -1.74 -3.19
N PHE A 111 15.47 -0.65 -3.28
CA PHE A 111 14.91 0.66 -3.61
C PHE A 111 14.31 0.70 -5.01
N ASN A 112 14.93 0.06 -5.99
CA ASN A 112 14.47 0.15 -7.38
C ASN A 112 13.13 -0.57 -7.54
N ASN A 113 12.98 -1.74 -6.93
CA ASN A 113 11.73 -2.50 -6.94
C ASN A 113 10.60 -1.71 -6.28
N VAL A 114 10.86 -1.14 -5.10
CA VAL A 114 9.84 -0.32 -4.39
C VAL A 114 9.53 0.96 -5.15
N ASN A 115 10.54 1.63 -5.71
CA ASN A 115 10.37 2.83 -6.51
C ASN A 115 9.53 2.57 -7.77
N GLU A 116 9.78 1.47 -8.49
CA GLU A 116 8.99 1.06 -9.65
C GLU A 116 7.52 0.86 -9.25
N LYS A 117 7.28 0.12 -8.16
CA LYS A 117 5.94 -0.14 -7.62
C LYS A 117 5.17 1.16 -7.31
N LEU A 118 5.81 2.10 -6.62
CA LEU A 118 5.21 3.39 -6.29
C LEU A 118 5.01 4.27 -7.52
N THR A 119 5.91 4.19 -8.49
CA THR A 119 5.79 4.89 -9.78
C THR A 119 4.59 4.38 -10.57
N ILE A 120 4.41 3.06 -10.65
CA ILE A 120 3.23 2.44 -11.27
C ILE A 120 1.95 2.93 -10.59
N GLU A 121 1.92 2.98 -9.25
CA GLU A 121 0.75 3.47 -8.51
C GLU A 121 0.43 4.94 -8.83
N LEU A 122 1.43 5.81 -8.89
CA LEU A 122 1.25 7.22 -9.21
C LEU A 122 0.70 7.42 -10.63
N ILE A 123 1.34 6.79 -11.63
CA ILE A 123 0.92 6.92 -13.03
C ILE A 123 -0.47 6.31 -13.23
N TRP A 124 -0.75 5.17 -12.61
CA TRP A 124 -2.06 4.53 -12.67
C TRP A 124 -3.17 5.43 -12.13
N ASN A 125 -2.95 6.03 -10.96
CA ASN A 125 -3.93 6.92 -10.35
C ASN A 125 -4.20 8.15 -11.22
N ASP A 126 -3.16 8.73 -11.82
CA ASP A 126 -3.30 9.85 -12.77
C ASP A 126 -4.05 9.45 -14.03
N LEU A 127 -3.71 8.29 -14.62
CA LEU A 127 -4.39 7.75 -15.80
C LEU A 127 -5.89 7.51 -15.54
N ILE A 128 -6.22 6.89 -14.42
CA ILE A 128 -7.63 6.66 -14.02
C ILE A 128 -8.34 7.99 -13.79
N TYR A 129 -7.70 8.93 -13.12
CA TYR A 129 -8.27 10.26 -12.92
C TYR A 129 -8.54 10.95 -14.26
N GLN A 130 -7.58 10.99 -15.18
CA GLN A 130 -7.76 11.62 -16.49
C GLN A 130 -8.86 10.96 -17.32
N LYS A 131 -8.97 9.62 -17.25
CA LYS A 131 -9.96 8.84 -18.02
C LYS A 131 -11.39 9.01 -17.50
N PHE A 132 -11.56 9.19 -16.20
CA PHE A 132 -12.86 9.10 -15.55
C PHE A 132 -13.34 10.39 -14.86
N ASN A 133 -12.48 11.38 -14.57
CA ASN A 133 -12.87 12.59 -13.84
C ASN A 133 -14.03 13.36 -14.48
N LYS A 134 -14.09 13.38 -15.83
CA LYS A 134 -15.17 14.04 -16.57
C LYS A 134 -16.47 13.24 -16.60
N LYS A 135 -16.41 11.95 -16.27
CA LYS A 135 -17.58 11.04 -16.25
C LYS A 135 -18.23 10.96 -14.86
N ILE A 136 -17.55 11.45 -13.83
CA ILE A 136 -18.05 11.44 -12.47
C ILE A 136 -18.72 12.77 -12.18
N SER A 137 -20.04 12.76 -12.08
CA SER A 137 -20.83 13.88 -11.55
C SER A 137 -21.18 13.58 -10.10
N ILE A 138 -20.62 14.39 -9.19
CA ILE A 138 -20.93 14.27 -7.76
C ILE A 138 -22.10 15.22 -7.48
N ASP A 139 -23.29 14.65 -7.25
CA ASP A 139 -24.46 15.39 -6.78
C ASP A 139 -24.31 15.65 -5.27
N ARG A 140 -23.72 16.80 -4.95
CA ARG A 140 -23.47 17.22 -3.57
C ARG A 140 -24.77 17.41 -2.78
N ASP A 141 -25.84 17.82 -3.41
CA ASP A 141 -27.12 18.06 -2.76
C ASP A 141 -27.79 16.73 -2.38
N LYS A 142 -27.67 15.72 -3.26
CA LYS A 142 -28.14 14.37 -2.95
C LYS A 142 -27.38 13.78 -1.77
N ILE A 143 -26.03 13.85 -1.78
CA ILE A 143 -25.19 13.36 -0.69
C ILE A 143 -25.52 14.08 0.62
N LYS A 144 -25.68 15.40 0.59
CA LYS A 144 -26.05 16.18 1.77
C LYS A 144 -27.42 15.76 2.34
N LYS A 145 -28.40 15.53 1.47
CA LYS A 145 -29.71 15.02 1.89
C LYS A 145 -29.63 13.64 2.51
N GLU A 146 -28.87 12.72 1.93
CA GLU A 146 -28.65 11.37 2.46
C GLU A 146 -27.95 11.41 3.83
N LEU A 147 -26.91 12.23 3.98
CA LEU A 147 -26.21 12.41 5.27
C LEU A 147 -27.17 12.97 6.35
N LEU A 148 -27.97 13.97 6.00
CA LEU A 148 -28.96 14.54 6.93
C LEU A 148 -30.06 13.55 7.31
N GLN A 149 -30.48 12.67 6.40
CA GLN A 149 -31.44 11.62 6.67
C GLN A 149 -30.87 10.53 7.57
N ASN A 150 -29.63 10.14 7.33
CA ASN A 150 -28.94 9.11 8.13
C ASN A 150 -28.58 9.63 9.53
N SER A 151 -28.14 10.86 9.67
CA SER A 151 -27.85 11.48 10.97
C SER A 151 -29.11 11.65 11.86
N LYS A 152 -30.29 11.73 11.26
CA LYS A 152 -31.55 11.74 12.01
C LYS A 152 -31.99 10.35 12.51
N LYS A 153 -31.49 9.28 11.89
CA LYS A 153 -31.80 7.88 12.27
C LYS A 153 -30.93 7.34 13.41
N GLU A 154 -29.72 7.85 13.56
CA GLU A 154 -28.82 7.46 14.64
C GLU A 154 -28.73 8.59 15.68
N ARG A 155 -29.60 8.57 16.68
CA ARG A 155 -29.35 9.29 17.94
C ARG A 155 -28.27 8.51 18.68
N GLN A 156 -27.00 8.87 18.48
CA GLN A 156 -25.96 8.42 19.39
C GLN A 156 -26.21 9.02 20.76
N LYS A 157 -26.33 8.16 21.77
CA LYS A 157 -26.34 8.60 23.16
C LYS A 157 -24.92 8.95 23.53
N GLU A 158 -24.62 10.23 23.67
CA GLU A 158 -23.36 10.69 24.25
C GLU A 158 -23.49 10.69 25.79
N PHE A 159 -22.54 10.04 26.47
CA PHE A 159 -22.45 10.06 27.91
C PHE A 159 -21.28 10.95 28.31
N LEU A 160 -21.55 12.03 29.03
CA LEU A 160 -20.52 12.82 29.67
C LEU A 160 -20.20 12.15 31.03
N LEU A 161 -19.01 11.55 31.14
CA LEU A 161 -18.55 10.93 32.37
C LEU A 161 -17.65 11.92 33.13
N SER A 162 -17.96 12.14 34.42
CA SER A 162 -17.10 12.91 35.32
C SER A 162 -16.63 11.98 36.44
N GLU A 163 -15.31 11.93 36.67
CA GLU A 163 -14.71 11.20 37.77
C GLU A 163 -14.41 12.20 38.92
N ILE A 164 -14.85 11.87 40.12
CA ILE A 164 -14.48 12.62 41.34
C ILE A 164 -13.54 11.74 42.14
N VAL A 165 -12.29 12.18 42.24
CA VAL A 165 -11.27 11.49 43.04
C VAL A 165 -11.25 12.10 44.43
N PHE A 166 -11.49 11.29 45.46
CA PHE A 166 -11.32 11.65 46.85
C PHE A 166 -9.97 11.13 47.32
N THR A 167 -9.14 12.02 47.87
CA THR A 167 -7.96 11.63 48.66
C THR A 167 -8.34 11.62 50.11
N GLU A 168 -8.24 10.48 50.81
CA GLU A 168 -8.22 10.44 52.26
C GLU A 168 -6.95 11.14 52.76
N ASN A 169 -7.12 12.20 53.52
CA ASN A 169 -6.02 12.77 54.29
C ASN A 169 -5.88 11.95 55.58
N GLU A 170 -4.71 11.34 55.79
CA GLU A 170 -4.29 10.76 57.07
C GLU A 170 -4.11 11.85 58.14
#